data_6db81652dbf1165785dd78bbc90412f1
#
_entry.id   6db81652dbf1165785dd78bbc90412f1
#
_cell.length_a   1.000
_cell.length_b   1.000
_cell.length_c   1.000
_cell.angle_alpha   90.00
_cell.angle_beta   90.00
_cell.angle_gamma   90.00
#
_symmetry.space_group_name_H-M   'P 1'
#
loop_
_entity.id
_entity.type
_entity.pdbx_description
1 polymer ?
#
loop_
_entity_poly.entity_id
_entity_poly.type
_entity_poly.pdbx_seq_one_letter_code
_entity_poly.pdbx_strand_id
1 'polypeptide(L)'
;MNTEQKNFIKTVGALASADMKKSGVLASLTIAQAITESGWGTSGLAVEGKALFGIKVTKSWKGKVYYKDTKECYDGVNLVDVKNEAFRAYDSWEESVTDHSAFLKANKRYKEVIGETDYKKACNTIKAAGYAKDPEYANKLIEIIEQYKLTEFDG
;
A
#
# COMPACT_ATOMS: atom_id res chain seq x y z
N MET A 1 16.02 5.41 -13.43
CA MET A 1 15.77 4.98 -12.04
C MET A 1 17.05 5.17 -11.23
N ASN A 2 16.99 5.91 -10.14
CA ASN A 2 18.15 6.15 -9.30
C ASN A 2 18.44 4.98 -8.35
N THR A 3 19.55 5.05 -7.62
CA THR A 3 20.01 3.98 -6.73
C THR A 3 19.01 3.71 -5.60
N GLU A 4 18.45 4.77 -5.00
CA GLU A 4 17.48 4.63 -3.91
C GLU A 4 16.21 3.92 -4.37
N GLN A 5 15.72 4.25 -5.56
CA GLN A 5 14.55 3.60 -6.16
C GLN A 5 14.82 2.12 -6.44
N LYS A 6 16.00 1.81 -6.99
CA LYS A 6 16.40 0.41 -7.24
C LYS A 6 16.44 -0.38 -5.94
N ASN A 7 17.03 0.20 -4.89
CA ASN A 7 17.13 -0.44 -3.59
C ASN A 7 15.76 -0.66 -2.95
N PHE A 8 14.88 0.32 -3.07
CA PHE A 8 13.51 0.23 -2.56
C PHE A 8 12.77 -0.93 -3.23
N ILE A 9 12.80 -1.00 -4.56
CA ILE A 9 12.13 -2.06 -5.32
C ILE A 9 12.71 -3.42 -4.96
N LYS A 10 14.03 -3.53 -4.84
CA LYS A 10 14.67 -4.79 -4.47
C LYS A 10 14.22 -5.25 -3.09
N THR A 11 14.24 -4.34 -2.12
CA THR A 11 13.86 -4.66 -0.73
C THR A 11 12.38 -4.99 -0.61
N VAL A 12 11.51 -4.11 -1.05
CA VAL A 12 10.07 -4.30 -0.94
C VAL A 12 9.58 -5.40 -1.88
N GLY A 13 10.22 -5.53 -3.05
CA GLY A 13 9.90 -6.58 -4.00
C GLY A 13 10.11 -7.97 -3.43
N ALA A 14 11.22 -8.19 -2.71
CA ALA A 14 11.48 -9.46 -2.04
C ALA A 14 10.43 -9.77 -0.98
N LEU A 15 10.05 -8.75 -0.18
CA LEU A 15 9.02 -8.90 0.85
C LEU A 15 7.65 -9.19 0.24
N ALA A 16 7.28 -8.44 -0.80
CA ALA A 16 5.99 -8.59 -1.49
C ALA A 16 5.86 -9.95 -2.19
N SER A 17 6.95 -10.40 -2.82
CA SER A 17 6.97 -11.69 -3.51
C SER A 17 6.80 -12.85 -2.53
N ALA A 18 7.50 -12.81 -1.39
CA ALA A 18 7.34 -13.80 -0.33
C ALA A 18 5.94 -13.78 0.27
N ASP A 19 5.40 -12.59 0.52
CA ASP A 19 4.04 -12.42 1.05
C ASP A 19 2.97 -12.95 0.09
N MET A 20 3.12 -12.69 -1.20
CA MET A 20 2.16 -13.13 -2.21
C MET A 20 1.90 -14.65 -2.15
N LYS A 21 2.93 -15.43 -1.89
CA LYS A 21 2.82 -16.89 -1.78
C LYS A 21 1.92 -17.32 -0.62
N LYS A 22 1.84 -16.49 0.43
CA LYS A 22 1.04 -16.76 1.62
C LYS A 22 -0.35 -16.15 1.53
N SER A 23 -0.43 -14.91 1.03
CA SER A 23 -1.65 -14.10 1.09
C SER A 23 -2.51 -14.18 -0.17
N GLY A 24 -1.89 -14.41 -1.33
CA GLY A 24 -2.58 -14.30 -2.61
C GLY A 24 -2.71 -12.87 -3.12
N VAL A 25 -2.07 -11.90 -2.46
CA VAL A 25 -2.05 -10.51 -2.92
C VAL A 25 -0.89 -10.33 -3.89
N LEU A 26 -1.19 -9.90 -5.09
CA LEU A 26 -0.23 -9.77 -6.19
C LEU A 26 0.94 -8.85 -5.79
N ALA A 27 2.17 -9.35 -5.93
CA ALA A 27 3.35 -8.61 -5.49
C ALA A 27 3.49 -7.26 -6.19
N SER A 28 3.26 -7.20 -7.51
CA SER A 28 3.34 -5.95 -8.25
C SER A 28 2.37 -4.89 -7.72
N LEU A 29 1.16 -5.29 -7.32
CA LEU A 29 0.20 -4.39 -6.69
C LEU A 29 0.74 -3.85 -5.37
N THR A 30 1.24 -4.74 -4.51
CA THR A 30 1.80 -4.38 -3.21
C THR A 30 2.95 -3.38 -3.36
N ILE A 31 3.88 -3.64 -4.27
CA ILE A 31 5.03 -2.76 -4.52
C ILE A 31 4.57 -1.39 -5.02
N ALA A 32 3.66 -1.37 -6.00
CA ALA A 32 3.15 -0.12 -6.57
C ALA A 32 2.43 0.73 -5.52
N GLN A 33 1.64 0.12 -4.66
CA GLN A 33 0.98 0.82 -3.56
C GLN A 33 2.00 1.35 -2.55
N ALA A 34 3.01 0.56 -2.21
CA ALA A 34 4.08 1.00 -1.31
C ALA A 34 4.82 2.22 -1.86
N ILE A 35 5.15 2.22 -3.14
CA ILE A 35 5.80 3.36 -3.81
C ILE A 35 4.92 4.60 -3.70
N THR A 36 3.65 4.47 -4.06
CA THR A 36 2.69 5.57 -4.10
C THR A 36 2.43 6.14 -2.70
N GLU A 37 2.20 5.29 -1.72
CA GLU A 37 1.78 5.69 -0.38
C GLU A 37 2.93 6.18 0.50
N SER A 38 4.14 5.70 0.29
CA SER A 38 5.30 6.02 1.14
C SER A 38 6.31 6.97 0.51
N GLY A 39 6.08 7.39 -0.74
CA GLY A 39 7.05 8.20 -1.46
C GLY A 39 8.40 7.49 -1.54
N TRP A 40 8.41 6.25 -2.02
CA TRP A 40 9.63 5.44 -2.13
C TRP A 40 10.28 5.16 -0.76
N GLY A 41 9.46 5.07 0.28
CA GLY A 41 9.94 4.76 1.63
C GLY A 41 10.57 5.96 2.35
N THR A 42 10.37 7.18 1.84
CA THR A 42 11.01 8.38 2.41
C THR A 42 10.13 9.17 3.36
N SER A 43 8.82 8.91 3.38
CA SER A 43 7.91 9.62 4.27
C SER A 43 8.25 9.38 5.75
N GLY A 44 7.86 10.32 6.62
CA GLY A 44 8.03 10.13 8.07
C GLY A 44 7.38 8.86 8.57
N LEU A 45 6.19 8.56 8.06
CA LEU A 45 5.45 7.35 8.42
C LEU A 45 6.22 6.08 8.02
N ALA A 46 6.86 6.08 6.85
CA ALA A 46 7.66 4.95 6.38
C ALA A 46 8.98 4.80 7.15
N VAL A 47 9.65 5.91 7.45
CA VAL A 47 10.96 5.90 8.11
C VAL A 47 10.82 5.65 9.61
N GLU A 48 9.98 6.39 10.29
CA GLU A 48 9.81 6.31 11.74
C GLU A 48 8.80 5.24 12.16
N GLY A 49 7.66 5.17 11.45
CA GLY A 49 6.61 4.21 11.77
C GLY A 49 6.75 2.87 11.07
N LYS A 50 7.72 2.74 10.16
CA LYS A 50 7.92 1.52 9.34
C LYS A 50 6.66 1.13 8.57
N ALA A 51 5.81 2.10 8.24
CA ALA A 51 4.52 1.89 7.59
C ALA A 51 4.58 2.36 6.14
N LEU A 52 4.31 1.46 5.20
CA LEU A 52 4.44 1.72 3.77
C LEU A 52 3.12 2.08 3.08
N PHE A 53 1.98 1.84 3.73
CA PHE A 53 0.68 1.91 3.06
C PHE A 53 -0.30 2.91 3.64
N GLY A 54 0.07 3.59 4.72
CA GLY A 54 -0.79 4.60 5.33
C GLY A 54 -2.10 4.02 5.87
N ILE A 55 -2.07 2.84 6.47
CA ILE A 55 -3.26 2.21 7.02
C ILE A 55 -3.56 2.83 8.38
N LYS A 56 -4.79 3.33 8.53
CA LYS A 56 -5.23 3.95 9.78
C LYS A 56 -5.50 2.91 10.86
N VAL A 57 -5.37 3.34 12.11
CA VAL A 57 -5.72 2.52 13.26
C VAL A 57 -7.24 2.28 13.28
N THR A 58 -7.62 1.05 13.56
CA THR A 58 -9.01 0.66 13.75
C THR A 58 -9.21 0.19 15.19
N LYS A 59 -10.46 -0.03 15.60
CA LYS A 59 -10.76 -0.48 16.97
C LYS A 59 -10.07 -1.79 17.33
N SER A 60 -9.86 -2.66 16.36
CA SER A 60 -9.22 -3.96 16.57
C SER A 60 -7.69 -3.91 16.56
N TRP A 61 -7.09 -2.79 16.17
CA TRP A 61 -5.65 -2.67 16.09
C TRP A 61 -5.02 -2.64 17.48
N LYS A 62 -4.06 -3.54 17.72
CA LYS A 62 -3.37 -3.69 19.01
C LYS A 62 -1.87 -3.36 18.94
N GLY A 63 -1.37 -2.99 17.76
CA GLY A 63 0.04 -2.72 17.55
C GLY A 63 0.43 -1.27 17.82
N LYS A 64 1.61 -0.91 17.35
CA LYS A 64 2.17 0.43 17.51
C LYS A 64 1.34 1.46 16.71
N VAL A 65 1.42 2.71 17.14
CA VAL A 65 0.69 3.83 16.53
C VAL A 65 1.65 4.97 16.23
N TYR A 66 1.50 5.55 15.05
CA TYR A 66 2.22 6.76 14.63
C TYR A 66 1.17 7.84 14.37
N TYR A 67 1.36 8.99 15.00
CA TYR A 67 0.43 10.12 14.87
C TYR A 67 1.00 11.16 13.92
N LYS A 68 0.18 11.64 12.99
CA LYS A 68 0.56 12.75 12.11
C LYS A 68 -0.66 13.55 11.71
N ASP A 69 -0.42 14.80 11.37
CA ASP A 69 -1.47 15.67 10.82
C ASP A 69 -1.65 15.32 9.34
N THR A 70 -2.88 15.26 8.89
CA THR A 70 -3.22 14.93 7.50
C THR A 70 -4.22 15.92 6.94
N LYS A 71 -4.40 15.86 5.62
CA LYS A 71 -5.50 16.53 4.92
C LYS A 71 -6.38 15.44 4.33
N GLU A 72 -7.67 15.49 4.65
CA GLU A 72 -8.64 14.49 4.21
C GLU A 72 -9.70 15.14 3.33
N CYS A 73 -10.23 14.38 2.38
CA CYS A 73 -11.28 14.81 1.49
C CYS A 73 -12.52 13.94 1.71
N TYR A 74 -13.48 14.46 2.49
CA TYR A 74 -14.68 13.69 2.84
C TYR A 74 -15.82 13.87 1.83
N ASP A 75 -15.88 15.03 1.16
CA ASP A 75 -16.95 15.35 0.20
C ASP A 75 -16.51 15.22 -1.27
N GLY A 76 -15.26 14.83 -1.52
CA GLY A 76 -14.70 14.72 -2.88
C GLY A 76 -14.22 16.04 -3.47
N VAL A 77 -14.39 17.18 -2.77
CA VAL A 77 -14.08 18.51 -3.28
C VAL A 77 -13.13 19.29 -2.37
N ASN A 78 -13.43 19.35 -1.06
CA ASN A 78 -12.69 20.16 -0.11
C ASN A 78 -11.75 19.33 0.76
N LEU A 79 -10.53 19.87 1.00
CA LEU A 79 -9.59 19.27 1.93
C LEU A 79 -9.85 19.80 3.34
N VAL A 80 -9.85 18.91 4.32
CA VAL A 80 -10.03 19.24 5.74
C VAL A 80 -8.77 18.81 6.49
N ASP A 81 -8.25 19.72 7.33
CA ASP A 81 -7.10 19.40 8.18
C ASP A 81 -7.55 18.48 9.32
N VAL A 82 -6.86 17.34 9.47
CA VAL A 82 -7.07 16.40 10.56
C VAL A 82 -5.81 16.36 11.40
N LYS A 83 -5.94 16.69 12.69
CA LYS A 83 -4.81 16.71 13.63
C LYS A 83 -4.64 15.37 14.31
N ASN A 84 -3.39 14.95 14.48
CA ASN A 84 -3.03 13.71 15.20
C ASN A 84 -3.78 12.49 14.68
N GLU A 85 -3.86 12.33 13.37
CA GLU A 85 -4.43 11.12 12.77
C GLU A 85 -3.55 9.92 13.16
N ALA A 86 -4.19 8.85 13.63
CA ALA A 86 -3.49 7.66 14.11
C ALA A 86 -3.32 6.64 12.98
N PHE A 87 -2.06 6.33 12.67
CA PHE A 87 -1.71 5.32 11.67
C PHE A 87 -1.08 4.12 12.33
N ARG A 88 -1.29 2.94 11.75
CA ARG A 88 -0.63 1.73 12.20
C ARG A 88 0.87 1.86 11.97
N ALA A 89 1.65 1.48 12.96
CA ALA A 89 3.11 1.48 12.91
C ALA A 89 3.63 0.08 13.21
N TYR A 90 4.84 -0.20 12.75
CA TYR A 90 5.41 -1.54 12.79
C TYR A 90 6.88 -1.50 13.22
N ASP A 91 7.46 -2.67 13.46
CA ASP A 91 8.89 -2.80 13.77
C ASP A 91 9.75 -2.87 12.50
N SER A 92 9.13 -3.26 11.38
CA SER A 92 9.84 -3.43 10.10
C SER A 92 8.90 -3.24 8.92
N TRP A 93 9.46 -3.04 7.74
CA TRP A 93 8.69 -3.00 6.50
C TRP A 93 8.06 -4.37 6.18
N GLU A 94 8.70 -5.46 6.61
CA GLU A 94 8.12 -6.79 6.46
C GLU A 94 6.77 -6.89 7.17
N GLU A 95 6.69 -6.39 8.40
CA GLU A 95 5.43 -6.38 9.15
C GLU A 95 4.38 -5.51 8.46
N SER A 96 4.80 -4.38 7.89
CA SER A 96 3.91 -3.51 7.14
C SER A 96 3.30 -4.22 5.92
N VAL A 97 4.12 -4.95 5.18
CA VAL A 97 3.66 -5.73 4.01
C VAL A 97 2.69 -6.83 4.46
N THR A 98 3.02 -7.55 5.53
CA THR A 98 2.16 -8.60 6.08
C THR A 98 0.80 -8.03 6.51
N ASP A 99 0.81 -6.89 7.21
CA ASP A 99 -0.43 -6.25 7.67
C ASP A 99 -1.27 -5.71 6.51
N HIS A 100 -0.64 -5.18 5.46
CA HIS A 100 -1.34 -4.73 4.27
C HIS A 100 -2.19 -5.86 3.67
N SER A 101 -1.60 -7.03 3.53
CA SER A 101 -2.33 -8.20 3.00
C SER A 101 -3.41 -8.66 3.96
N ALA A 102 -3.13 -8.68 5.26
CA ALA A 102 -4.12 -9.02 6.28
C ALA A 102 -5.30 -8.03 6.26
N PHE A 103 -5.01 -6.74 6.10
CA PHE A 103 -6.01 -5.69 5.98
C PHE A 103 -6.94 -5.94 4.78
N LEU A 104 -6.37 -6.26 3.62
CA LEU A 104 -7.16 -6.55 2.42
C LEU A 104 -8.03 -7.80 2.62
N LYS A 105 -7.49 -8.82 3.25
CA LYS A 105 -8.24 -10.06 3.51
C LYS A 105 -9.37 -9.86 4.52
N ALA A 106 -9.17 -9.00 5.50
CA ALA A 106 -10.15 -8.76 6.56
C ALA A 106 -11.36 -7.94 6.09
N ASN A 107 -11.23 -7.21 5.00
CA ASN A 107 -12.29 -6.35 4.47
C ASN A 107 -12.95 -6.99 3.25
N LYS A 108 -14.21 -7.35 3.38
CA LYS A 108 -14.97 -8.05 2.33
C LYS A 108 -14.94 -7.32 0.98
N ARG A 109 -14.90 -5.97 1.00
CA ARG A 109 -14.87 -5.17 -0.23
C ARG A 109 -13.64 -5.44 -1.10
N TYR A 110 -12.57 -5.99 -0.52
CA TYR A 110 -11.34 -6.31 -1.25
C TYR A 110 -11.22 -7.79 -1.63
N LYS A 111 -12.26 -8.58 -1.42
CA LYS A 111 -12.16 -10.04 -1.63
C LYS A 111 -11.74 -10.43 -3.05
N GLU A 112 -12.14 -9.64 -4.06
CA GLU A 112 -11.82 -9.93 -5.45
C GLU A 112 -10.36 -9.61 -5.81
N VAL A 113 -9.65 -8.89 -4.94
CA VAL A 113 -8.22 -8.62 -5.11
C VAL A 113 -7.41 -9.86 -4.74
N ILE A 114 -7.89 -10.64 -3.77
CA ILE A 114 -7.18 -11.82 -3.27
C ILE A 114 -7.19 -12.92 -4.32
N GLY A 115 -6.01 -13.37 -4.72
CA GLY A 115 -5.87 -14.41 -5.74
C GLY A 115 -5.89 -13.91 -7.17
N GLU A 116 -6.07 -12.60 -7.39
CA GLU A 116 -6.02 -12.03 -8.73
C GLU A 116 -4.58 -12.05 -9.26
N THR A 117 -4.38 -12.56 -10.47
CA THR A 117 -3.06 -12.67 -11.08
C THR A 117 -2.81 -11.68 -12.21
N ASP A 118 -3.85 -11.00 -12.67
CA ASP A 118 -3.76 -9.97 -13.71
C ASP A 118 -3.58 -8.60 -13.00
N TYR A 119 -2.42 -7.97 -13.17
CA TYR A 119 -2.13 -6.73 -12.47
C TYR A 119 -3.08 -5.58 -12.83
N LYS A 120 -3.55 -5.52 -14.07
CA LYS A 120 -4.52 -4.48 -14.47
C LYS A 120 -5.85 -4.68 -13.77
N LYS A 121 -6.33 -5.92 -13.71
CA LYS A 121 -7.55 -6.24 -12.96
C LYS A 121 -7.39 -5.95 -11.48
N ALA A 122 -6.25 -6.33 -10.89
CA ALA A 122 -5.99 -6.07 -9.48
C ALA A 122 -6.06 -4.57 -9.16
N CYS A 123 -5.41 -3.74 -9.98
CA CYS A 123 -5.42 -2.29 -9.80
C CYS A 123 -6.82 -1.70 -9.94
N ASN A 124 -7.57 -2.12 -10.96
CA ASN A 124 -8.93 -1.63 -11.18
C ASN A 124 -9.87 -2.10 -10.07
N THR A 125 -9.71 -3.33 -9.60
CA THR A 125 -10.53 -3.90 -8.53
C THR A 125 -10.31 -3.17 -7.22
N ILE A 126 -9.04 -2.90 -6.84
CA ILE A 126 -8.75 -2.21 -5.59
C ILE A 126 -9.25 -0.76 -5.59
N LYS A 127 -9.19 -0.10 -6.75
CA LYS A 127 -9.76 1.24 -6.92
C LYS A 127 -11.29 1.21 -6.81
N ALA A 128 -11.94 0.30 -7.52
CA ALA A 128 -13.39 0.15 -7.49
C ALA A 128 -13.90 -0.18 -6.08
N ALA A 129 -13.10 -0.90 -5.29
CA ALA A 129 -13.44 -1.23 -3.91
C ALA A 129 -13.26 -0.05 -2.94
N GLY A 130 -12.71 1.08 -3.40
CA GLY A 130 -12.62 2.30 -2.60
C GLY A 130 -11.37 2.42 -1.76
N TYR A 131 -10.26 1.79 -2.13
CA TYR A 131 -9.01 1.91 -1.40
C TYR A 131 -8.50 3.35 -1.35
N ALA A 132 -8.67 4.09 -2.42
CA ALA A 132 -8.30 5.50 -2.51
C ALA A 132 -9.37 6.29 -3.25
N LYS A 133 -9.46 7.58 -2.95
CA LYS A 133 -10.46 8.48 -3.54
C LYS A 133 -10.04 9.09 -4.88
N ASP A 134 -8.73 9.07 -5.18
CA ASP A 134 -8.18 9.59 -6.44
C ASP A 134 -8.80 8.82 -7.61
N PRO A 135 -9.52 9.47 -8.54
CA PRO A 135 -10.12 8.77 -9.68
C PRO A 135 -9.08 8.12 -10.61
N GLU A 136 -7.84 8.60 -10.58
CA GLU A 136 -6.73 8.08 -11.39
C GLU A 136 -5.89 7.03 -10.66
N TYR A 137 -6.30 6.60 -9.48
CA TYR A 137 -5.50 5.70 -8.64
C TYR A 137 -5.09 4.41 -9.37
N ALA A 138 -6.04 3.75 -10.00
CA ALA A 138 -5.75 2.52 -10.74
C ALA A 138 -4.74 2.76 -11.88
N ASN A 139 -4.94 3.84 -12.65
CA ASN A 139 -4.04 4.18 -13.75
C ASN A 139 -2.63 4.49 -13.28
N LYS A 140 -2.50 5.19 -12.15
CA LYS A 140 -1.20 5.50 -11.55
C LYS A 140 -0.46 4.23 -11.13
N LEU A 141 -1.17 3.29 -10.51
CA LEU A 141 -0.58 2.01 -10.11
C LEU A 141 -0.13 1.20 -11.34
N ILE A 142 -0.98 1.14 -12.37
CA ILE A 142 -0.66 0.41 -13.61
C ILE A 142 0.59 1.01 -14.27
N GLU A 143 0.68 2.33 -14.36
CA GLU A 143 1.84 3.01 -14.93
C GLU A 143 3.12 2.69 -14.17
N ILE A 144 3.07 2.68 -12.84
CA ILE A 144 4.22 2.34 -11.99
C ILE A 144 4.64 0.90 -12.24
N ILE A 145 3.68 -0.03 -12.26
CA ILE A 145 3.97 -1.44 -12.51
C ILE A 145 4.67 -1.63 -13.86
N GLU A 146 4.17 -0.96 -14.90
CA GLU A 146 4.73 -1.08 -16.26
C GLU A 146 6.08 -0.38 -16.36
N GLN A 147 6.21 0.82 -15.82
CA GLN A 147 7.45 1.60 -15.88
C GLN A 147 8.62 0.87 -15.23
N TYR A 148 8.40 0.26 -14.08
CA TYR A 148 9.44 -0.40 -13.30
C TYR A 148 9.44 -1.92 -13.44
N LYS A 149 8.63 -2.46 -14.34
CA LYS A 149 8.54 -3.92 -14.63
C LYS A 149 8.29 -4.75 -13.38
N LEU A 150 7.37 -4.29 -12.54
CA LEU A 150 7.12 -4.91 -11.24
C LEU A 150 6.49 -6.31 -11.34
N THR A 151 5.91 -6.66 -12.50
CA THR A 151 5.38 -8.02 -12.71
C THR A 151 6.47 -9.11 -12.61
N GLU A 152 7.73 -8.72 -12.70
CA GLU A 152 8.84 -9.67 -12.48
C GLU A 152 8.79 -10.29 -11.09
N PHE A 153 8.16 -9.62 -10.12
CA PHE A 153 8.01 -10.11 -8.74
C PHE A 153 6.79 -11.01 -8.54
N ASP A 154 5.95 -11.14 -9.54
CA ASP A 154 4.69 -11.91 -9.44
C ASP A 154 4.87 -13.42 -9.64
N GLY A 155 6.06 -13.86 -9.67
CA GLY A 155 6.38 -15.25 -9.84
C GLY A 155 7.06 -15.53 -11.12
#